data_90dbab5de9fc8c975ebc53edeba23b35
#
_entry.id   90dbab5de9fc8c975ebc53edeba23b35
#
_cell.length_a   1.000
_cell.length_b   1.000
_cell.length_c   1.000
_cell.angle_alpha   90.00
_cell.angle_beta   90.00
_cell.angle_gamma   90.00
#
_symmetry.space_group_name_H-M   'P 1'
#
loop_
_entity.id
_entity.type
_entity.pdbx_description
1 polymer ?
#
loop_
_entity_poly.entity_id
_entity_poly.type
_entity_poly.pdbx_seq_one_letter_code
_entity_poly.pdbx_strand_id
1 'polypeptide(L)' 'MVGNLHIGLAVLGAALAVGIIGMKAAEAVGRNPGAATPILVQSILAIAFAEAIVFYAVFLVP' A
#
# COMPACT_ATOMS: atom_id res chain seq x y z
N MET A 1 -19.73 13.65 9.69
CA MET A 1 -18.94 12.70 10.49
C MET A 1 -18.97 11.33 9.83
N VAL A 2 -20.14 10.75 9.78
CA VAL A 2 -20.31 9.47 9.09
C VAL A 2 -19.95 9.57 7.61
N GLY A 3 -20.17 10.75 6.98
CA GLY A 3 -19.89 10.96 5.58
C GLY A 3 -18.45 10.72 5.16
N ASN A 4 -17.50 10.82 6.09
CA ASN A 4 -16.08 10.58 5.81
C ASN A 4 -15.58 9.24 6.33
N LEU A 5 -16.47 8.40 6.82
CA LEU A 5 -16.10 7.09 7.34
C LEU A 5 -15.46 6.23 6.26
N HIS A 6 -15.97 6.31 5.04
CA HIS A 6 -15.42 5.53 3.93
C HIS A 6 -13.97 5.93 3.62
N ILE A 7 -13.63 7.21 3.75
CA ILE A 7 -12.26 7.67 3.57
C ILE A 7 -11.36 7.11 4.67
N GLY A 8 -11.83 7.15 5.92
CA GLY A 8 -11.07 6.60 7.04
C GLY A 8 -10.82 5.11 6.88
N LEU A 9 -11.82 4.35 6.44
CA LEU A 9 -11.66 2.92 6.22
C LEU A 9 -10.71 2.63 5.05
N ALA A 10 -10.79 3.42 3.99
CA ALA A 10 -9.89 3.27 2.85
C ALA A 10 -8.44 3.54 3.26
N VAL A 11 -8.22 4.61 4.04
CA VAL A 11 -6.88 4.96 4.54
C VAL A 11 -6.33 3.85 5.44
N LEU A 12 -7.16 3.34 6.34
CA LEU A 12 -6.74 2.25 7.23
C LEU A 12 -6.36 1.01 6.43
N GLY A 13 -7.20 0.62 5.46
CA GLY A 13 -6.92 -0.54 4.60
C GLY A 13 -5.65 -0.35 3.78
N ALA A 14 -5.49 0.81 3.17
CA ALA A 14 -4.30 1.12 2.38
C ALA A 14 -3.04 1.13 3.25
N ALA A 15 -3.12 1.70 4.45
CA ALA A 15 -1.98 1.73 5.37
C ALA A 15 -1.56 0.33 5.81
N LEU A 16 -2.53 -0.54 6.10
CA LEU A 16 -2.23 -1.93 6.44
C LEU A 16 -1.58 -2.65 5.25
N ALA A 17 -2.11 -2.45 4.05
CA ALA A 17 -1.55 -3.07 2.86
C ALA A 17 -0.11 -2.61 2.62
N VAL A 18 0.15 -1.31 2.72
CA VAL A 18 1.50 -0.75 2.56
C VAL A 18 2.44 -1.32 3.63
N GLY A 19 1.97 -1.41 4.87
CA GLY A 19 2.76 -1.96 5.96
C GLY A 19 3.14 -3.41 5.72
N ILE A 20 2.18 -4.23 5.28
CA ILE A 20 2.44 -5.65 4.99
C ILE A 20 3.40 -5.80 3.81
N ILE A 21 3.19 -5.04 2.74
CA ILE A 21 4.06 -5.08 1.57
C ILE A 21 5.49 -4.68 1.96
N GLY A 22 5.63 -3.59 2.71
CA GLY A 22 6.94 -3.10 3.14
C GLY A 22 7.67 -4.09 4.03
N MET A 23 6.95 -4.69 4.99
CA MET A 23 7.52 -5.68 5.89
C MET A 23 7.99 -6.91 5.11
N LYS A 24 7.17 -7.41 4.19
CA LYS A 24 7.54 -8.59 3.40
C LYS A 24 8.66 -8.29 2.42
N ALA A 25 8.68 -7.10 1.84
CA ALA A 25 9.76 -6.70 0.95
C ALA A 25 11.10 -6.62 1.70
N ALA A 26 11.10 -6.01 2.88
CA ALA A 26 12.30 -5.91 3.70
C ALA A 26 12.82 -7.29 4.09
N GLU A 27 11.91 -8.19 4.45
CA GLU A 27 12.26 -9.57 4.80
C GLU A 27 12.86 -10.30 3.61
N ALA A 28 12.25 -10.15 2.43
CA ALA A 28 12.72 -10.80 1.22
C ALA A 28 14.10 -10.30 0.78
N VAL A 29 14.34 -8.99 0.88
CA VAL A 29 15.66 -8.43 0.58
C VAL A 29 16.70 -8.92 1.58
N GLY A 30 16.32 -9.03 2.84
CA GLY A 30 17.22 -9.56 3.88
C GLY A 30 17.64 -10.99 3.59
N ARG A 31 16.73 -11.81 3.05
CA ARG A 31 17.04 -13.21 2.70
C ARG A 31 17.78 -13.32 1.39
N ASN A 32 17.56 -12.42 0.46
CA ASN A 32 18.15 -12.49 -0.87
C ASN A 32 18.53 -11.09 -1.36
N PRO A 33 19.65 -10.54 -0.86
CA PRO A 33 20.06 -9.18 -1.25
C PRO A 33 20.29 -9.04 -2.75
N GLY A 34 20.63 -10.12 -3.44
CA GLY A 34 20.83 -10.09 -4.89
C GLY A 34 19.56 -9.81 -5.67
N ALA A 35 18.39 -9.99 -5.05
CA ALA A 35 17.11 -9.73 -5.67
C ALA A 35 16.51 -8.39 -5.21
N ALA A 36 17.28 -7.49 -4.60
CA ALA A 36 16.78 -6.25 -4.02
C ALA A 36 16.06 -5.38 -5.06
N THR A 37 16.62 -5.22 -6.26
CA THR A 37 16.04 -4.36 -7.28
C THR A 37 14.66 -4.84 -7.77
N PRO A 38 14.49 -6.10 -8.20
CA PRO A 38 13.15 -6.56 -8.59
C PRO A 38 12.15 -6.55 -7.43
N ILE A 39 12.57 -6.84 -6.21
CA ILE A 39 11.69 -6.78 -5.05
C ILE A 39 11.24 -5.34 -4.81
N LEU A 40 12.15 -4.39 -4.92
CA LEU A 40 11.85 -2.97 -4.72
C LEU A 40 10.86 -2.47 -5.78
N VAL A 41 11.10 -2.80 -7.04
CA VAL A 41 10.22 -2.37 -8.14
C VAL A 41 8.81 -2.93 -7.94
N GLN A 42 8.69 -4.20 -7.65
CA GLN A 42 7.38 -4.82 -7.43
C GLN A 42 6.68 -4.22 -6.21
N SER A 43 7.42 -3.95 -5.16
CA SER A 43 6.87 -3.37 -3.93
C SER A 43 6.37 -1.96 -4.14
N ILE A 44 7.12 -1.14 -4.87
CA ILE A 44 6.71 0.23 -5.18
C ILE A 44 5.42 0.23 -5.99
N LEU A 45 5.31 -0.65 -6.99
CA LEU A 45 4.09 -0.75 -7.79
C LEU A 45 2.90 -1.16 -6.93
N ALA A 46 3.07 -2.16 -6.07
CA ALA A 46 2.01 -2.62 -5.19
C ALA A 46 1.58 -1.52 -4.21
N ILE A 47 2.52 -0.79 -3.65
CA ILE A 47 2.24 0.31 -2.73
C ILE A 47 1.50 1.43 -3.46
N ALA A 48 1.92 1.76 -4.68
CA ALA A 48 1.27 2.80 -5.46
C ALA A 48 -0.20 2.45 -5.73
N PHE A 49 -0.48 1.21 -6.09
CA PHE A 49 -1.86 0.76 -6.31
C PHE A 49 -2.66 0.75 -5.00
N ALA A 50 -2.06 0.34 -3.89
CA ALA A 50 -2.73 0.37 -2.60
C ALA A 50 -3.10 1.79 -2.20
N GLU A 51 -2.20 2.74 -2.41
CA GLU A 51 -2.46 4.14 -2.07
C GLU A 51 -3.48 4.77 -3.02
N ALA A 52 -3.58 4.31 -4.26
CA ALA A 52 -4.59 4.79 -5.19
C ALA A 52 -6.01 4.58 -4.68
N ILE A 53 -6.23 3.58 -3.82
CA ILE A 53 -7.53 3.33 -3.21
C ILE A 53 -8.03 4.56 -2.44
N VAL A 54 -7.12 5.27 -1.77
CA VAL A 54 -7.48 6.47 -1.01
C VAL A 54 -7.99 7.56 -1.95
N PHE A 55 -7.34 7.74 -3.09
CA PHE A 55 -7.78 8.71 -4.09
C PHE A 55 -9.17 8.38 -4.62
N TYR A 56 -9.43 7.11 -4.89
CA TYR A 56 -10.76 6.69 -5.31
C TYR A 56 -11.80 7.00 -4.25
N ALA A 57 -11.49 6.75 -2.99
CA ALA A 57 -12.42 7.03 -1.90
C ALA A 57 -12.68 8.51 -1.74
N VAL A 58 -11.66 9.35 -1.93
CA VAL A 58 -11.79 10.80 -1.74
C VAL A 58 -12.53 11.45 -2.91
N PHE A 59 -12.22 11.06 -4.14
CA PHE A 59 -12.68 11.79 -5.32
C PHE A 59 -13.79 11.11 -6.10
N LEU A 60 -13.94 9.79 -6.01
CA LEU A 60 -14.88 9.06 -6.84
C LEU A 60 -16.10 8.54 -6.08
N VAL A 61 -16.04 8.52 -4.76
CA VAL A 61 -17.16 8.06 -3.94
C VAL A 61 -17.79 9.28 -3.27
N PRO A 62 -19.12 9.51 -3.48
CA PRO A 62 -19.80 10.65 -2.91
C PRO A 62 -19.82 10.64 -1.38
#